data_b185871d373094eeeafc58857196ef1a
#
_entry.id   b185871d373094eeeafc58857196ef1a
#
_cell.length_a   1.000
_cell.length_b   1.000
_cell.length_c   1.000
_cell.angle_alpha   90.00
_cell.angle_beta   90.00
_cell.angle_gamma   90.00
#
_symmetry.space_group_name_H-M   'P 1'
#
loop_
_entity.id
_entity.type
_entity.pdbx_description
1 polymer ?
#
loop_
_entity_poly.entity_id
_entity_poly.type
_entity_poly.pdbx_seq_one_letter_code
_entity_poly.pdbx_strand_id
1 'polypeptide(L)'
;MTNPTKPLVVFQNCILRPQHFAKEIFPNPTTLTILPTQKWAITGTHKTRFLEALAGRYTAIPAESRSYPVLEKSVWPASVTSLVTFATDIKPAYLSARYESYREPEDVDLATFLKKSLGSATNGKSPEEQMQVYESVVKRLGLEPLLSQWIVTLSNGQMRRARIARGLLSSPKMLLADEPFLGLDPVSTSTLSQLLGELAPAPQVILGLRAHEPIPDWISHVAVVDESGLIKGGTRDEVGEKLQELLDRRTSIFIDRSYNFKAAKLLPPIRPGIDSIIDIDYITIAYKGNVVLKNLKWTVRRGERWHLRGNNGTGKSTLLSVITADHPQSWNSKIRLFNESRKVGRQNYFSINKVIGHASPEIHAIFPSTLTAFQTVSTGFTVGSFLPPSSVSHVAGMLTKEEQTKRIHGLLDYFNVNPETLFSDLTLNDQKLALFMRAIVKNPEILILDEAFSGMNHESIFRCKQFVDDWGGTVISIGHVEDEIPRCSKYIRLHGGENLAEQGDVE
;
A
#
# COMPACT_ATOMS: atom_id res chain seq x y z
N MET A 1 3.96 -37.09 7.64
CA MET A 1 5.29 -36.69 7.18
C MET A 1 5.27 -36.66 5.67
N THR A 2 5.49 -35.49 5.05
CA THR A 2 5.58 -35.39 3.59
C THR A 2 6.88 -36.01 3.11
N ASN A 3 6.80 -36.89 2.13
CA ASN A 3 7.98 -37.52 1.52
C ASN A 3 8.79 -36.37 0.85
N PRO A 4 10.04 -36.06 1.29
CA PRO A 4 10.81 -34.92 0.84
C PRO A 4 11.18 -34.93 -0.66
N THR A 5 10.91 -36.01 -1.34
CA THR A 5 11.25 -36.23 -2.75
C THR A 5 10.11 -35.94 -3.73
N LYS A 6 8.84 -35.79 -3.25
CA LYS A 6 7.71 -35.51 -4.13
C LYS A 6 7.51 -34.01 -4.28
N PRO A 7 7.41 -33.46 -5.52
CA PRO A 7 7.13 -32.06 -5.75
C PRO A 7 5.80 -31.61 -5.14
N LEU A 8 5.75 -30.37 -4.67
CA LEU A 8 4.52 -29.72 -4.23
C LEU A 8 3.62 -29.38 -5.40
N VAL A 9 4.21 -28.73 -6.41
CA VAL A 9 3.53 -28.28 -7.62
C VAL A 9 4.44 -28.54 -8.80
N VAL A 10 3.86 -29.06 -9.89
CA VAL A 10 4.54 -29.23 -11.18
C VAL A 10 3.68 -28.59 -12.25
N PHE A 11 4.24 -27.62 -12.96
CA PHE A 11 3.76 -27.16 -14.25
C PHE A 11 4.67 -27.71 -15.34
N GLN A 12 4.08 -28.32 -16.36
CA GLN A 12 4.82 -28.90 -17.47
C GLN A 12 4.21 -28.43 -18.79
N ASN A 13 4.81 -27.42 -19.38
CA ASN A 13 4.29 -26.78 -20.61
C ASN A 13 2.80 -26.39 -20.49
N CYS A 14 2.43 -25.77 -19.36
CA CYS A 14 1.08 -25.54 -18.93
C CYS A 14 0.54 -24.20 -19.45
N ILE A 15 -0.58 -24.22 -20.16
CA ILE A 15 -1.36 -23.04 -20.52
C ILE A 15 -2.43 -22.81 -19.46
N LEU A 16 -2.56 -21.57 -18.99
CA LEU A 16 -3.47 -21.20 -17.90
C LEU A 16 -4.59 -20.29 -18.41
N ARG A 17 -5.84 -20.62 -18.08
CA ARG A 17 -7.03 -19.84 -18.43
C ARG A 17 -7.92 -19.62 -17.21
N PRO A 18 -8.62 -18.47 -17.10
CA PRO A 18 -9.58 -18.23 -16.01
C PRO A 18 -10.75 -19.21 -16.08
N GLN A 19 -11.24 -19.48 -17.31
CA GLN A 19 -12.28 -20.46 -17.65
C GLN A 19 -11.91 -21.16 -18.94
N HIS A 20 -12.53 -22.30 -19.20
CA HIS A 20 -12.14 -23.19 -20.29
C HIS A 20 -12.07 -22.51 -21.68
N PHE A 21 -12.96 -21.55 -21.97
CA PHE A 21 -13.02 -20.84 -23.26
C PHE A 21 -12.49 -19.38 -23.18
N ALA A 22 -11.97 -18.95 -22.02
CA ALA A 22 -11.41 -17.62 -21.86
C ALA A 22 -10.02 -17.50 -22.50
N LYS A 23 -9.60 -16.25 -22.76
CA LYS A 23 -8.25 -15.96 -23.20
C LYS A 23 -7.23 -16.44 -22.14
N GLU A 24 -6.06 -16.84 -22.59
CA GLU A 24 -4.95 -17.27 -21.75
C GLU A 24 -4.50 -16.17 -20.81
N ILE A 25 -4.11 -16.55 -19.58
CA ILE A 25 -3.56 -15.63 -18.59
C ILE A 25 -2.17 -15.16 -19.03
N PHE A 26 -1.39 -16.09 -19.57
CA PHE A 26 -0.04 -15.86 -20.08
C PHE A 26 0.06 -16.39 -21.51
N PRO A 27 0.65 -15.62 -22.45
CA PRO A 27 0.89 -16.06 -23.82
C PRO A 27 1.81 -17.28 -23.91
N ASN A 28 2.79 -17.37 -23.02
CA ASN A 28 3.77 -18.46 -23.04
C ASN A 28 3.37 -19.56 -22.06
N PRO A 29 3.54 -20.85 -22.46
CA PRO A 29 3.32 -21.96 -21.55
C PRO A 29 4.28 -21.93 -20.37
N THR A 30 3.80 -22.30 -19.20
CA THR A 30 4.57 -22.31 -17.95
C THR A 30 5.17 -23.69 -17.69
N THR A 31 6.46 -23.72 -17.36
CA THR A 31 7.15 -24.91 -16.86
C THR A 31 7.90 -24.55 -15.58
N LEU A 32 7.49 -25.14 -14.44
CA LEU A 32 8.10 -24.92 -13.13
C LEU A 32 7.84 -26.10 -12.21
N THR A 33 8.83 -26.51 -11.44
CA THR A 33 8.68 -27.52 -10.38
C THR A 33 9.08 -26.92 -9.05
N ILE A 34 8.21 -27.03 -8.04
CA ILE A 34 8.43 -26.55 -6.69
C ILE A 34 8.54 -27.76 -5.76
N LEU A 35 9.68 -27.89 -5.07
CA LEU A 35 9.92 -28.95 -4.09
C LEU A 35 9.61 -28.48 -2.66
N PRO A 36 9.24 -29.38 -1.73
CA PRO A 36 8.94 -29.03 -0.33
C PRO A 36 10.12 -28.41 0.44
N THR A 37 11.34 -28.68 0.00
CA THR A 37 12.57 -28.15 0.63
C THR A 37 12.95 -26.75 0.15
N GLN A 38 12.34 -26.26 -0.92
CA GLN A 38 12.66 -25.00 -1.54
C GLN A 38 11.78 -23.90 -0.99
N LYS A 39 12.38 -22.76 -0.66
CA LYS A 39 11.68 -21.55 -0.20
C LYS A 39 11.65 -20.55 -1.34
N TRP A 40 10.45 -20.24 -1.84
CA TRP A 40 10.25 -19.48 -3.07
C TRP A 40 9.75 -18.08 -2.85
N ALA A 41 10.26 -17.13 -3.65
CA ALA A 41 9.65 -15.86 -3.90
C ALA A 41 9.25 -15.73 -5.37
N ILE A 42 8.05 -15.23 -5.63
CA ILE A 42 7.55 -14.90 -6.97
C ILE A 42 7.59 -13.38 -7.10
N THR A 43 8.24 -12.88 -8.14
CA THR A 43 8.38 -11.43 -8.37
C THR A 43 8.04 -11.04 -9.81
N GLY A 44 7.81 -9.75 -10.04
CA GLY A 44 7.45 -9.22 -11.34
C GLY A 44 6.02 -8.71 -11.45
N THR A 45 5.63 -8.21 -12.62
CA THR A 45 4.37 -7.48 -12.82
C THR A 45 3.12 -8.36 -12.69
N HIS A 46 3.21 -9.64 -13.01
CA HIS A 46 2.09 -10.59 -12.98
C HIS A 46 2.20 -11.65 -11.88
N LYS A 47 2.98 -11.37 -10.82
CA LYS A 47 3.19 -12.28 -9.69
C LYS A 47 1.89 -12.74 -9.03
N THR A 48 0.92 -11.84 -8.82
CA THR A 48 -0.38 -12.16 -8.20
C THR A 48 -1.12 -13.22 -9.01
N ARG A 49 -1.21 -13.05 -10.34
CA ARG A 49 -1.83 -14.04 -11.23
C ARG A 49 -1.10 -15.39 -11.19
N PHE A 50 0.22 -15.34 -11.06
CA PHE A 50 1.00 -16.58 -10.93
C PHE A 50 0.78 -17.27 -9.58
N LEU A 51 0.65 -16.53 -8.48
CA LEU A 51 0.26 -17.08 -7.18
C LEU A 51 -1.14 -17.69 -7.23
N GLU A 52 -2.10 -17.07 -7.93
CA GLU A 52 -3.42 -17.65 -8.16
C GLU A 52 -3.37 -18.94 -8.99
N ALA A 53 -2.46 -19.03 -9.97
CA ALA A 53 -2.20 -20.25 -10.72
C ALA A 53 -1.65 -21.35 -9.81
N LEU A 54 -0.70 -21.04 -8.92
CA LEU A 54 -0.18 -21.98 -7.90
C LEU A 54 -1.28 -22.41 -6.92
N ALA A 55 -2.21 -21.52 -6.57
CA ALA A 55 -3.38 -21.83 -5.74
C ALA A 55 -4.44 -22.69 -6.44
N GLY A 56 -4.26 -22.99 -7.73
CA GLY A 56 -5.22 -23.81 -8.48
C GLY A 56 -6.47 -23.06 -8.96
N ARG A 57 -6.48 -21.71 -8.95
CA ARG A 57 -7.65 -20.91 -9.33
C ARG A 57 -7.93 -20.87 -10.84
N TYR A 58 -6.96 -21.23 -11.67
CA TYR A 58 -7.07 -21.23 -13.14
C TYR A 58 -7.16 -22.64 -13.69
N THR A 59 -7.77 -22.80 -14.84
CA THR A 59 -7.81 -24.08 -15.58
C THR A 59 -6.48 -24.28 -16.31
N ALA A 60 -5.89 -25.47 -16.13
CA ALA A 60 -4.69 -25.88 -16.85
C ALA A 60 -5.06 -26.61 -18.16
N ILE A 61 -4.33 -26.33 -19.23
CA ILE A 61 -4.51 -26.97 -20.54
C ILE A 61 -3.15 -27.45 -21.06
N PRO A 62 -3.01 -28.75 -21.34
CA PRO A 62 -3.91 -29.84 -20.98
C PRO A 62 -4.03 -30.01 -19.45
N ALA A 63 -5.07 -30.69 -18.98
CA ALA A 63 -5.35 -30.80 -17.53
C ALA A 63 -4.19 -31.43 -16.72
N GLU A 64 -3.50 -32.40 -17.30
CA GLU A 64 -2.33 -33.08 -16.72
C GLU A 64 -1.08 -32.21 -16.67
N SER A 65 -1.04 -31.09 -17.37
CA SER A 65 0.12 -30.18 -17.39
C SER A 65 0.35 -29.47 -16.04
N ARG A 66 -0.65 -29.48 -15.15
CA ARG A 66 -0.50 -29.06 -13.76
C ARG A 66 -0.84 -30.19 -12.82
N SER A 67 0.07 -30.51 -11.92
CA SER A 67 -0.14 -31.52 -10.90
C SER A 67 0.39 -31.10 -9.54
N TYR A 68 -0.14 -31.74 -8.50
CA TYR A 68 0.24 -31.52 -7.10
C TYR A 68 0.62 -32.91 -6.48
N PRO A 69 1.80 -33.42 -6.76
CA PRO A 69 2.17 -34.81 -6.41
C PRO A 69 2.15 -35.14 -4.92
N VAL A 70 2.27 -34.10 -4.06
CA VAL A 70 2.17 -34.26 -2.58
C VAL A 70 0.72 -34.47 -2.13
N LEU A 71 -0.28 -34.13 -2.98
CA LEU A 71 -1.69 -34.29 -2.66
C LEU A 71 -2.18 -35.69 -3.11
N GLU A 72 -3.12 -36.22 -2.35
CA GLU A 72 -3.89 -37.37 -2.80
C GLU A 72 -4.75 -37.01 -3.99
N LYS A 73 -4.99 -37.92 -4.92
CA LYS A 73 -5.72 -37.66 -6.16
C LYS A 73 -7.16 -37.16 -5.93
N SER A 74 -7.74 -37.40 -4.76
CA SER A 74 -9.08 -36.99 -4.37
C SER A 74 -9.13 -35.59 -3.75
N VAL A 75 -7.98 -34.95 -3.47
CA VAL A 75 -7.91 -33.67 -2.78
C VAL A 75 -7.81 -32.53 -3.79
N TRP A 76 -8.75 -31.60 -3.71
CA TRP A 76 -8.74 -30.42 -4.56
C TRP A 76 -7.64 -29.43 -4.14
N PRO A 77 -6.75 -28.95 -5.03
CA PRO A 77 -5.62 -28.09 -4.67
C PRO A 77 -5.99 -26.84 -3.88
N ALA A 78 -7.10 -26.19 -4.24
CA ALA A 78 -7.56 -24.98 -3.57
C ALA A 78 -7.99 -25.23 -2.10
N SER A 79 -8.31 -26.46 -1.70
CA SER A 79 -8.69 -26.77 -0.31
C SER A 79 -7.48 -26.89 0.63
N VAL A 80 -6.29 -27.06 0.09
CA VAL A 80 -5.04 -27.24 0.85
C VAL A 80 -4.03 -26.12 0.62
N THR A 81 -4.42 -25.12 -0.15
CA THR A 81 -3.62 -23.94 -0.45
C THR A 81 -4.34 -22.71 0.10
N SER A 82 -3.65 -21.91 0.90
CA SER A 82 -4.17 -20.64 1.37
C SER A 82 -3.44 -19.49 0.65
N LEU A 83 -4.18 -18.71 -0.14
CA LEU A 83 -3.67 -17.47 -0.73
C LEU A 83 -4.14 -16.29 0.11
N VAL A 84 -3.20 -15.64 0.77
CA VAL A 84 -3.42 -14.44 1.58
C VAL A 84 -3.00 -13.22 0.77
N THR A 85 -3.99 -12.41 0.40
CA THR A 85 -3.78 -11.11 -0.22
C THR A 85 -3.93 -10.03 0.84
N PHE A 86 -3.16 -8.95 0.70
CA PHE A 86 -3.19 -7.84 1.65
C PHE A 86 -3.86 -6.60 1.07
N ALA A 87 -4.52 -6.71 -0.07
CA ALA A 87 -5.47 -5.72 -0.54
C ALA A 87 -6.59 -5.54 0.51
N THR A 88 -6.94 -4.31 0.78
CA THR A 88 -7.79 -3.94 1.91
C THR A 88 -9.26 -4.20 1.63
N ASP A 89 -9.78 -5.32 2.12
CA ASP A 89 -11.23 -5.54 2.25
C ASP A 89 -11.80 -4.91 3.55
N ILE A 90 -10.92 -4.50 4.47
CA ILE A 90 -11.31 -3.89 5.75
C ILE A 90 -11.12 -2.39 5.59
N LYS A 91 -12.23 -1.65 5.58
CA LYS A 91 -12.18 -0.19 5.60
C LYS A 91 -11.50 0.25 6.91
N PRO A 92 -10.42 1.03 6.86
CA PRO A 92 -9.82 1.54 8.07
C PRO A 92 -10.86 2.36 8.83
N ALA A 93 -10.94 2.12 10.14
CA ALA A 93 -11.77 2.97 10.98
C ALA A 93 -11.14 4.36 11.01
N TYR A 94 -11.85 5.35 10.48
CA TYR A 94 -11.52 6.74 10.75
C TYR A 94 -11.82 7.03 12.21
N LEU A 95 -10.84 6.76 13.08
CA LEU A 95 -10.96 7.08 14.50
C LEU A 95 -11.17 8.58 14.75
N SER A 96 -10.71 9.43 13.83
CA SER A 96 -10.97 10.88 13.88
C SER A 96 -12.37 11.30 13.41
N ALA A 97 -13.02 10.50 12.58
CA ALA A 97 -14.37 10.77 12.07
C ALA A 97 -15.45 9.95 12.77
N ARG A 98 -15.09 8.87 13.45
CA ARG A 98 -16.01 8.08 14.27
C ARG A 98 -16.01 8.63 15.70
N TYR A 99 -17.15 9.12 16.15
CA TYR A 99 -17.37 9.29 17.59
C TYR A 99 -17.17 7.93 18.28
N GLU A 100 -16.42 7.89 19.38
CA GLU A 100 -16.06 6.68 20.13
C GLU A 100 -17.25 5.79 20.53
N SER A 101 -18.48 6.29 20.37
CA SER A 101 -19.73 5.61 20.70
C SER A 101 -20.42 4.91 19.52
N TYR A 102 -19.99 5.14 18.28
CA TYR A 102 -20.63 4.54 17.10
C TYR A 102 -19.96 3.23 16.71
N ARG A 103 -20.70 2.13 16.86
CA ARG A 103 -20.26 0.78 16.46
C ARG A 103 -20.92 0.39 15.15
N GLU A 104 -20.09 -0.10 14.19
CA GLU A 104 -20.58 -0.74 13.00
C GLU A 104 -20.67 -2.27 13.23
N PRO A 105 -21.52 -2.99 12.48
CA PRO A 105 -21.64 -4.46 12.59
C PRO A 105 -20.33 -5.21 12.30
N GLU A 106 -19.39 -4.55 11.60
CA GLU A 106 -18.08 -5.07 11.22
C GLU A 106 -17.00 -4.84 12.31
N ASP A 107 -17.31 -4.08 13.36
CA ASP A 107 -16.43 -3.86 14.50
C ASP A 107 -16.40 -5.11 15.40
N VAL A 108 -15.64 -6.10 14.99
CA VAL A 108 -15.43 -7.34 15.74
C VAL A 108 -14.03 -7.36 16.37
N ASP A 109 -13.90 -8.04 17.50
CA ASP A 109 -12.58 -8.30 18.08
C ASP A 109 -11.80 -9.35 17.27
N LEU A 110 -10.49 -9.38 17.46
CA LEU A 110 -9.59 -10.28 16.73
C LEU A 110 -9.96 -11.76 16.98
N ALA A 111 -10.36 -12.14 18.21
CA ALA A 111 -10.74 -13.52 18.51
C ALA A 111 -11.95 -13.94 17.67
N THR A 112 -12.98 -13.09 17.60
CA THR A 112 -14.18 -13.32 16.77
C THR A 112 -13.84 -13.37 15.28
N PHE A 113 -12.97 -12.47 14.80
CA PHE A 113 -12.50 -12.45 13.41
C PHE A 113 -11.82 -13.76 13.02
N LEU A 114 -10.96 -14.29 13.88
CA LEU A 114 -10.25 -15.56 13.64
C LEU A 114 -11.19 -16.77 13.74
N LYS A 115 -12.06 -16.80 14.76
CA LYS A 115 -13.00 -17.92 14.98
C LYS A 115 -14.03 -18.09 13.87
N LYS A 116 -14.46 -17.00 13.22
CA LYS A 116 -15.33 -17.08 12.03
C LYS A 116 -14.73 -17.96 10.92
N SER A 117 -13.40 -18.07 10.85
CA SER A 117 -12.72 -18.87 9.84
C SER A 117 -12.58 -20.36 10.20
N LEU A 118 -12.76 -20.74 11.47
CA LEU A 118 -12.75 -22.13 11.89
C LEU A 118 -13.97 -22.89 11.35
N GLY A 119 -15.15 -22.26 11.32
CA GLY A 119 -16.41 -22.87 10.88
C GLY A 119 -16.47 -23.18 9.37
N SER A 120 -15.68 -22.49 8.54
CA SER A 120 -15.63 -22.71 7.09
C SER A 120 -14.55 -23.70 6.64
N ALA A 121 -13.66 -24.10 7.53
CA ALA A 121 -12.49 -24.94 7.23
C ALA A 121 -12.63 -26.37 7.81
N THR A 122 -13.81 -26.97 7.72
CA THR A 122 -14.07 -28.35 8.20
C THR A 122 -13.41 -29.39 7.30
N ASN A 123 -12.09 -29.44 7.31
CA ASN A 123 -11.32 -30.55 6.69
C ASN A 123 -11.40 -31.83 7.56
N GLY A 124 -12.60 -32.21 8.03
CA GLY A 124 -12.78 -33.43 8.80
C GLY A 124 -12.21 -33.41 10.23
N LYS A 125 -11.76 -32.25 10.74
CA LYS A 125 -11.18 -32.11 12.09
C LYS A 125 -12.29 -31.96 13.14
N SER A 126 -12.08 -32.58 14.30
CA SER A 126 -12.96 -32.40 15.47
C SER A 126 -12.89 -30.94 15.99
N PRO A 127 -13.92 -30.46 16.71
CA PRO A 127 -13.89 -29.14 17.35
C PRO A 127 -12.67 -28.94 18.26
N GLU A 128 -12.22 -29.98 18.93
CA GLU A 128 -11.04 -29.97 19.82
C GLU A 128 -9.75 -29.78 19.03
N GLU A 129 -9.58 -30.51 17.91
CA GLU A 129 -8.43 -30.33 17.00
C GLU A 129 -8.41 -28.93 16.36
N GLN A 130 -9.58 -28.38 16.03
CA GLN A 130 -9.67 -27.01 15.51
C GLN A 130 -9.23 -25.98 16.56
N MET A 131 -9.59 -26.18 17.83
CA MET A 131 -9.17 -25.29 18.91
C MET A 131 -7.67 -25.39 19.18
N GLN A 132 -7.09 -26.57 19.13
CA GLN A 132 -5.62 -26.74 19.24
C GLN A 132 -4.87 -26.03 18.13
N VAL A 133 -5.37 -26.11 16.87
CA VAL A 133 -4.81 -25.36 15.74
C VAL A 133 -4.93 -23.85 15.99
N TYR A 134 -6.08 -23.37 16.46
CA TYR A 134 -6.29 -21.95 16.79
C TYR A 134 -5.28 -21.45 17.82
N GLU A 135 -5.14 -22.14 18.95
CA GLU A 135 -4.21 -21.77 20.02
C GLU A 135 -2.76 -21.75 19.53
N SER A 136 -2.37 -22.78 18.79
CA SER A 136 -1.03 -22.88 18.19
C SER A 136 -0.73 -21.73 17.23
N VAL A 137 -1.66 -21.40 16.33
CA VAL A 137 -1.51 -20.32 15.35
C VAL A 137 -1.45 -18.94 16.04
N VAL A 138 -2.34 -18.70 17.01
CA VAL A 138 -2.40 -17.45 17.77
C VAL A 138 -1.08 -17.22 18.51
N LYS A 139 -0.55 -18.27 19.17
CA LYS A 139 0.72 -18.23 19.89
C LYS A 139 1.91 -17.99 18.96
N ARG A 140 2.01 -18.76 17.86
CA ARG A 140 3.12 -18.64 16.89
C ARG A 140 3.22 -17.24 16.27
N LEU A 141 2.08 -16.58 16.07
CA LEU A 141 2.04 -15.23 15.47
C LEU A 141 2.02 -14.10 16.51
N GLY A 142 2.13 -14.43 17.81
CA GLY A 142 2.15 -13.44 18.90
C GLY A 142 0.88 -12.60 18.94
N LEU A 143 -0.29 -13.20 18.74
CA LEU A 143 -1.59 -12.52 18.70
C LEU A 143 -2.35 -12.59 20.02
N GLU A 144 -1.88 -13.36 21.00
CA GLU A 144 -2.55 -13.56 22.30
C GLU A 144 -2.95 -12.24 23.00
N PRO A 145 -2.04 -11.23 23.13
CA PRO A 145 -2.40 -9.98 23.81
C PRO A 145 -3.35 -9.08 23.00
N LEU A 146 -3.61 -9.44 21.73
CA LEU A 146 -4.42 -8.64 20.81
C LEU A 146 -5.83 -9.20 20.63
N LEU A 147 -6.16 -10.38 21.19
CA LEU A 147 -7.41 -11.09 20.93
C LEU A 147 -8.66 -10.28 21.29
N SER A 148 -8.61 -9.45 22.32
CA SER A 148 -9.70 -8.59 22.76
C SER A 148 -9.75 -7.24 22.03
N GLN A 149 -8.74 -6.93 21.22
CA GLN A 149 -8.72 -5.68 20.46
C GLN A 149 -9.58 -5.78 19.20
N TRP A 150 -10.20 -4.69 18.84
CA TRP A 150 -10.96 -4.60 17.60
C TRP A 150 -10.03 -4.62 16.38
N ILE A 151 -10.42 -5.37 15.36
CA ILE A 151 -9.61 -5.50 14.13
C ILE A 151 -9.29 -4.15 13.50
N VAL A 152 -10.19 -3.19 13.61
CA VAL A 152 -10.02 -1.83 13.07
C VAL A 152 -8.99 -0.98 13.84
N THR A 153 -8.63 -1.37 15.07
CA THR A 153 -7.61 -0.69 15.88
C THR A 153 -6.23 -1.30 15.78
N LEU A 154 -6.12 -2.42 15.08
CA LEU A 154 -4.84 -3.10 14.88
C LEU A 154 -3.93 -2.28 13.95
N SER A 155 -2.64 -2.24 14.28
CA SER A 155 -1.64 -1.69 13.36
C SER A 155 -1.54 -2.53 12.07
N ASN A 156 -0.98 -1.94 11.00
CA ASN A 156 -0.80 -2.66 9.74
C ASN A 156 -0.07 -4.00 9.94
N GLY A 157 1.00 -4.03 10.73
CA GLY A 157 1.74 -5.26 11.03
C GLY A 157 0.92 -6.29 11.82
N GLN A 158 0.13 -5.83 12.80
CA GLN A 158 -0.77 -6.68 13.57
C GLN A 158 -1.88 -7.26 12.70
N MET A 159 -2.50 -6.44 11.85
CA MET A 159 -3.52 -6.88 10.91
C MET A 159 -2.97 -7.90 9.91
N ARG A 160 -1.73 -7.73 9.42
CA ARG A 160 -1.10 -8.71 8.53
C ARG A 160 -0.89 -10.05 9.20
N ARG A 161 -0.39 -10.05 10.44
CA ARG A 161 -0.29 -11.27 11.25
C ARG A 161 -1.65 -11.94 11.45
N ALA A 162 -2.70 -11.14 11.71
CA ALA A 162 -4.07 -11.64 11.85
C ALA A 162 -4.60 -12.29 10.56
N ARG A 163 -4.32 -11.72 9.38
CA ARG A 163 -4.70 -12.29 8.07
C ARG A 163 -3.93 -13.59 7.78
N ILE A 164 -2.64 -13.63 8.08
CA ILE A 164 -1.84 -14.85 7.97
C ILE A 164 -2.37 -15.92 8.92
N ALA A 165 -2.69 -15.55 10.17
CA ALA A 165 -3.34 -16.45 11.12
C ALA A 165 -4.61 -17.05 10.53
N ARG A 166 -5.50 -16.22 9.98
CA ARG A 166 -6.74 -16.67 9.32
C ARG A 166 -6.46 -17.67 8.21
N GLY A 167 -5.44 -17.42 7.39
CA GLY A 167 -5.00 -18.37 6.34
C GLY A 167 -4.47 -19.69 6.88
N LEU A 168 -3.82 -19.68 8.04
CA LEU A 168 -3.26 -20.88 8.68
C LEU A 168 -4.29 -21.73 9.40
N LEU A 169 -5.42 -21.16 9.82
CA LEU A 169 -6.48 -21.91 10.52
C LEU A 169 -7.08 -23.03 9.69
N SER A 170 -7.05 -22.93 8.36
CA SER A 170 -7.41 -24.03 7.45
C SER A 170 -6.37 -25.17 7.40
N SER A 171 -5.25 -25.03 8.13
CA SER A 171 -4.12 -25.98 8.10
C SER A 171 -3.63 -26.27 6.68
N PRO A 172 -3.32 -25.23 5.89
CA PRO A 172 -2.92 -25.43 4.49
C PRO A 172 -1.58 -26.17 4.41
N LYS A 173 -1.37 -26.93 3.34
CA LYS A 173 -0.04 -27.45 2.99
C LYS A 173 0.86 -26.39 2.37
N MET A 174 0.25 -25.39 1.72
CA MET A 174 0.94 -24.29 1.07
C MET A 174 0.28 -22.95 1.42
N LEU A 175 1.06 -22.02 1.94
CA LEU A 175 0.68 -20.65 2.23
C LEU A 175 1.31 -19.73 1.18
N LEU A 176 0.48 -19.08 0.39
CA LEU A 176 0.87 -18.08 -0.58
C LEU A 176 0.58 -16.69 0.00
N ALA A 177 1.60 -15.87 0.21
CA ALA A 177 1.46 -14.55 0.78
C ALA A 177 1.82 -13.50 -0.29
N ASP A 178 0.82 -12.82 -0.84
CA ASP A 178 1.02 -11.80 -1.86
C ASP A 178 1.21 -10.42 -1.23
N GLU A 179 2.39 -9.82 -1.44
CA GLU A 179 2.82 -8.53 -0.88
C GLU A 179 2.72 -8.44 0.66
N PRO A 180 3.27 -9.41 1.40
CA PRO A 180 3.12 -9.42 2.85
C PRO A 180 3.74 -8.22 3.55
N PHE A 181 4.71 -7.55 2.94
CA PHE A 181 5.48 -6.45 3.54
C PHE A 181 5.01 -5.05 3.12
N LEU A 182 4.06 -4.95 2.20
CA LEU A 182 3.56 -3.67 1.67
C LEU A 182 3.08 -2.73 2.79
N GLY A 183 3.62 -1.50 2.88
CA GLY A 183 3.23 -0.50 3.89
C GLY A 183 3.63 -0.84 5.33
N LEU A 184 4.62 -1.73 5.52
CA LEU A 184 5.22 -2.00 6.83
C LEU A 184 6.50 -1.20 7.01
N ASP A 185 6.71 -0.73 8.24
CA ASP A 185 8.00 -0.18 8.66
C ASP A 185 9.08 -1.29 8.71
N PRO A 186 10.38 -0.94 8.69
CA PRO A 186 11.47 -1.92 8.66
C PRO A 186 11.45 -2.93 9.79
N VAL A 187 11.05 -2.52 11.01
CA VAL A 187 10.98 -3.41 12.19
C VAL A 187 9.85 -4.42 12.02
N SER A 188 8.67 -3.96 11.63
CA SER A 188 7.52 -4.83 11.36
C SER A 188 7.79 -5.78 10.19
N THR A 189 8.49 -5.31 9.15
CA THR A 189 8.91 -6.13 8.00
C THR A 189 9.85 -7.24 8.44
N SER A 190 10.90 -6.92 9.20
CA SER A 190 11.86 -7.91 9.73
C SER A 190 11.16 -8.96 10.60
N THR A 191 10.32 -8.52 11.53
CA THR A 191 9.56 -9.41 12.42
C THR A 191 8.65 -10.35 11.63
N LEU A 192 7.88 -9.82 10.66
CA LEU A 192 6.98 -10.64 9.86
C LEU A 192 7.75 -11.59 8.93
N SER A 193 8.86 -11.14 8.35
CA SER A 193 9.73 -11.97 7.52
C SER A 193 10.29 -13.16 8.30
N GLN A 194 10.78 -12.93 9.52
CA GLN A 194 11.26 -13.98 10.40
C GLN A 194 10.14 -14.99 10.71
N LEU A 195 8.97 -14.52 11.12
CA LEU A 195 7.81 -15.37 11.41
C LEU A 195 7.41 -16.25 10.20
N LEU A 196 7.39 -15.70 9.00
CA LEU A 196 7.09 -16.45 7.77
C LEU A 196 8.17 -17.50 7.47
N GLY A 197 9.44 -17.17 7.68
CA GLY A 197 10.56 -18.10 7.53
C GLY A 197 10.50 -19.27 8.53
N GLU A 198 10.05 -19.03 9.75
CA GLU A 198 9.86 -20.05 10.81
C GLU A 198 8.63 -20.93 10.61
N LEU A 199 7.63 -20.47 9.83
CA LEU A 199 6.49 -21.31 9.45
C LEU A 199 6.91 -22.46 8.53
N ALA A 200 7.85 -22.23 7.62
CA ALA A 200 8.34 -23.25 6.69
C ALA A 200 9.11 -24.34 7.44
N PRO A 201 9.05 -25.63 7.01
CA PRO A 201 8.41 -26.13 5.78
C PRO A 201 6.95 -26.55 5.92
N ALA A 202 6.32 -26.37 7.06
CA ALA A 202 4.92 -26.81 7.28
C ALA A 202 4.08 -25.69 7.93
N PRO A 203 3.29 -24.94 7.15
CA PRO A 203 3.09 -25.04 5.70
C PRO A 203 4.30 -24.56 4.89
N GLN A 204 4.38 -24.98 3.63
CA GLN A 204 5.30 -24.37 2.68
C GLN A 204 4.88 -22.95 2.39
N VAL A 205 5.80 -22.00 2.59
CA VAL A 205 5.54 -20.57 2.37
C VAL A 205 6.13 -20.15 1.03
N ILE A 206 5.29 -19.49 0.20
CA ILE A 206 5.70 -18.85 -1.06
C ILE A 206 5.31 -17.39 -0.98
N LEU A 207 6.26 -16.49 -1.19
CA LEU A 207 6.03 -15.05 -1.15
C LEU A 207 5.81 -14.48 -2.55
N GLY A 208 4.85 -13.56 -2.68
CA GLY A 208 4.75 -12.64 -3.80
C GLY A 208 5.39 -11.31 -3.44
N LEU A 209 6.52 -10.97 -4.05
CA LEU A 209 7.27 -9.76 -3.75
C LEU A 209 7.27 -8.80 -4.96
N ARG A 210 7.29 -7.50 -4.70
CA ARG A 210 7.50 -6.51 -5.76
C ARG A 210 8.95 -6.58 -6.24
N ALA A 211 9.20 -6.20 -7.48
CA ALA A 211 10.52 -6.36 -8.10
C ALA A 211 11.65 -5.59 -7.38
N HIS A 212 11.30 -4.47 -6.73
CA HIS A 212 12.23 -3.61 -5.98
C HIS A 212 12.28 -3.93 -4.47
N GLU A 213 11.44 -4.86 -3.98
CA GLU A 213 11.51 -5.29 -2.59
C GLU A 213 12.71 -6.19 -2.34
N PRO A 214 13.43 -6.00 -1.23
CA PRO A 214 14.52 -6.90 -0.86
C PRO A 214 13.98 -8.31 -0.62
N ILE A 215 14.62 -9.29 -1.25
CA ILE A 215 14.27 -10.70 -1.07
C ILE A 215 14.84 -11.16 0.26
N PRO A 216 14.01 -11.69 1.20
CA PRO A 216 14.49 -12.19 2.49
C PRO A 216 15.58 -13.26 2.36
N ASP A 217 16.55 -13.26 3.28
CA ASP A 217 17.70 -14.17 3.20
C ASP A 217 17.34 -15.65 3.33
N TRP A 218 16.21 -15.96 3.97
CA TRP A 218 15.72 -17.34 4.07
C TRP A 218 15.10 -17.87 2.77
N ILE A 219 14.87 -17.05 1.75
CA ILE A 219 14.40 -17.46 0.42
C ILE A 219 15.57 -18.04 -0.36
N SER A 220 15.40 -19.26 -0.89
CA SER A 220 16.41 -19.98 -1.67
C SER A 220 16.19 -19.93 -3.17
N HIS A 221 14.94 -19.76 -3.63
CA HIS A 221 14.56 -19.80 -5.03
C HIS A 221 13.68 -18.59 -5.39
N VAL A 222 13.83 -18.13 -6.63
CA VAL A 222 13.07 -17.01 -7.15
C VAL A 222 12.46 -17.36 -8.50
N ALA A 223 11.23 -16.91 -8.75
CA ALA A 223 10.64 -16.93 -10.07
C ALA A 223 10.23 -15.52 -10.49
N VAL A 224 10.62 -15.14 -11.70
CA VAL A 224 10.29 -13.84 -12.30
C VAL A 224 9.18 -14.01 -13.32
N VAL A 225 8.11 -13.25 -13.17
CA VAL A 225 6.89 -13.36 -13.98
C VAL A 225 6.51 -11.99 -14.53
N ASP A 226 6.25 -11.90 -15.84
CA ASP A 226 5.73 -10.70 -16.48
C ASP A 226 4.45 -10.99 -17.30
N GLU A 227 4.13 -10.11 -18.22
CA GLU A 227 2.98 -10.23 -19.12
C GLU A 227 3.05 -11.48 -20.00
N SER A 228 4.26 -11.95 -20.32
CA SER A 228 4.47 -13.14 -21.17
C SER A 228 4.35 -14.45 -20.38
N GLY A 229 4.41 -14.40 -19.05
CA GLY A 229 4.38 -15.54 -18.15
C GLY A 229 5.65 -15.68 -17.32
N LEU A 230 6.04 -16.91 -16.99
CA LEU A 230 7.27 -17.21 -16.28
C LEU A 230 8.49 -16.95 -17.19
N ILE A 231 9.28 -15.95 -16.85
CA ILE A 231 10.50 -15.61 -17.60
C ILE A 231 11.64 -16.54 -17.19
N LYS A 232 11.87 -16.66 -15.89
CA LYS A 232 12.94 -17.51 -15.32
C LYS A 232 12.57 -17.91 -13.89
N GLY A 233 12.86 -19.15 -13.55
CA GLY A 233 12.77 -19.67 -12.18
C GLY A 233 13.98 -20.52 -11.87
N GLY A 234 14.52 -20.38 -10.66
CA GLY A 234 15.72 -21.09 -10.22
C GLY A 234 16.20 -20.63 -8.86
N THR A 235 17.44 -20.96 -8.51
CA THR A 235 18.07 -20.45 -7.30
C THR A 235 18.22 -18.94 -7.35
N ARG A 236 18.36 -18.33 -6.17
CA ARG A 236 18.51 -16.87 -6.05
C ARG A 236 19.64 -16.32 -6.92
N ASP A 237 20.77 -17.03 -6.97
CA ASP A 237 21.95 -16.61 -7.74
C ASP A 237 21.72 -16.73 -9.25
N GLU A 238 21.06 -17.81 -9.71
CA GLU A 238 20.74 -18.01 -11.12
C GLU A 238 19.78 -16.98 -11.69
N VAL A 239 18.91 -16.41 -10.85
CA VAL A 239 17.87 -15.46 -11.26
C VAL A 239 18.28 -14.03 -11.00
N GLY A 240 19.25 -13.77 -10.12
CA GLY A 240 19.68 -12.42 -9.69
C GLY A 240 20.08 -11.52 -10.84
N GLU A 241 20.91 -11.98 -11.75
CA GLU A 241 21.34 -11.23 -12.94
C GLU A 241 20.14 -10.86 -13.84
N LYS A 242 19.20 -11.81 -14.03
CA LYS A 242 18.02 -11.59 -14.86
C LYS A 242 17.04 -10.61 -14.23
N LEU A 243 16.91 -10.64 -12.93
CA LEU A 243 16.08 -9.69 -12.19
C LEU A 243 16.67 -8.27 -12.33
N GLN A 244 17.98 -8.13 -12.18
CA GLN A 244 18.66 -6.85 -12.35
C GLN A 244 18.51 -6.32 -13.79
N GLU A 245 18.73 -7.18 -14.79
CA GLU A 245 18.55 -6.82 -16.22
C GLU A 245 17.12 -6.31 -16.50
N LEU A 246 16.10 -6.93 -15.89
CA LEU A 246 14.70 -6.49 -16.04
C LEU A 246 14.42 -5.15 -15.37
N LEU A 247 15.03 -4.91 -14.21
CA LEU A 247 14.94 -3.62 -13.53
C LEU A 247 15.63 -2.52 -14.36
N ASP A 248 16.82 -2.79 -14.87
CA ASP A 248 17.63 -1.85 -15.66
C ASP A 248 16.98 -1.54 -17.02
N ARG A 249 16.47 -2.56 -17.73
CA ARG A 249 15.73 -2.37 -18.99
C ARG A 249 14.50 -1.50 -18.82
N ARG A 250 13.76 -1.67 -17.73
CA ARG A 250 12.58 -0.86 -17.41
C ARG A 250 12.99 0.59 -17.19
N THR A 251 14.03 0.83 -16.42
CA THR A 251 14.54 2.18 -16.15
C THR A 251 14.97 2.87 -17.44
N SER A 252 15.66 2.19 -18.36
CA SER A 252 16.12 2.76 -19.62
C SER A 252 15.00 3.10 -20.60
N ILE A 253 13.92 2.30 -20.66
CA ILE A 253 12.77 2.55 -21.54
C ILE A 253 12.01 3.82 -21.10
N PHE A 254 12.03 4.17 -19.80
CA PHE A 254 11.33 5.34 -19.28
C PHE A 254 12.07 6.65 -19.51
N ILE A 255 13.40 6.63 -19.51
CA ILE A 255 14.22 7.82 -19.79
C ILE A 255 14.03 8.32 -21.23
N ASP A 256 13.75 7.43 -22.17
CA ASP A 256 13.66 7.76 -23.62
C ASP A 256 12.26 8.29 -24.03
N ARG A 257 11.25 8.14 -23.19
CA ARG A 257 9.92 8.74 -23.42
C ARG A 257 9.83 10.12 -22.75
N SER A 258 10.45 11.12 -23.38
CA SER A 258 10.25 12.54 -23.00
C SER A 258 8.80 12.96 -23.24
N TYR A 259 7.93 12.70 -22.27
CA TYR A 259 6.57 13.21 -22.28
C TYR A 259 6.60 14.73 -22.09
N ASN A 260 6.03 15.45 -23.08
CA ASN A 260 5.97 16.92 -23.15
C ASN A 260 5.09 17.61 -22.09
N PHE A 261 4.71 16.94 -21.00
CA PHE A 261 4.02 17.60 -19.91
C PHE A 261 5.06 18.28 -19.01
N LYS A 262 5.26 19.58 -19.22
CA LYS A 262 6.12 20.37 -18.32
C LYS A 262 5.36 20.62 -17.03
N ALA A 263 5.66 19.87 -15.98
CA ALA A 263 5.20 20.15 -14.60
C ALA A 263 5.55 21.58 -14.17
N ALA A 264 6.58 22.18 -14.75
CA ALA A 264 6.93 23.58 -14.63
C ALA A 264 5.77 24.57 -14.98
N LYS A 265 4.73 24.13 -15.71
CA LYS A 265 3.50 24.93 -15.90
C LYS A 265 2.59 24.94 -14.68
N LEU A 266 2.84 24.10 -13.70
CA LEU A 266 2.12 24.01 -12.43
C LEU A 266 2.96 24.54 -11.26
N LEU A 267 3.73 25.62 -11.47
CA LEU A 267 4.47 26.23 -10.35
C LEU A 267 3.46 26.70 -9.28
N PRO A 268 3.68 26.32 -8.01
CA PRO A 268 2.80 26.74 -6.94
C PRO A 268 2.80 28.28 -6.81
N PRO A 269 1.68 28.88 -6.42
CA PRO A 269 1.58 30.34 -6.29
C PRO A 269 2.60 30.83 -5.26
N ILE A 270 3.31 31.93 -5.60
CA ILE A 270 4.29 32.55 -4.71
C ILE A 270 3.57 33.63 -3.91
N ARG A 271 3.65 33.56 -2.58
CA ARG A 271 3.22 34.63 -1.66
C ARG A 271 4.44 35.48 -1.30
N PRO A 272 4.52 36.72 -1.78
CA PRO A 272 5.66 37.58 -1.46
C PRO A 272 5.79 37.80 0.04
N GLY A 273 7.04 37.79 0.55
CA GLY A 273 7.33 38.05 1.96
C GLY A 273 7.02 36.93 2.95
N ILE A 274 6.59 35.74 2.48
CA ILE A 274 6.35 34.56 3.33
C ILE A 274 7.37 33.47 2.96
N ASP A 275 8.35 33.29 3.83
CA ASP A 275 9.37 32.22 3.69
C ASP A 275 8.94 30.94 4.44
N SER A 276 8.46 31.08 5.68
CA SER A 276 7.94 29.95 6.46
C SER A 276 6.51 29.62 6.05
N ILE A 277 6.29 28.38 5.61
CA ILE A 277 4.96 27.90 5.19
C ILE A 277 4.25 27.20 6.35
N ILE A 278 4.96 26.36 7.10
CA ILE A 278 4.46 25.70 8.30
C ILE A 278 5.39 26.05 9.44
N ASP A 279 4.82 26.51 10.55
CA ASP A 279 5.58 26.78 11.77
C ASP A 279 4.83 26.20 12.97
N ILE A 280 5.45 25.25 13.62
CA ILE A 280 4.95 24.54 14.79
C ILE A 280 5.90 24.86 15.95
N ASP A 281 5.37 25.48 17.01
CA ASP A 281 6.16 25.98 18.12
C ASP A 281 5.82 25.24 19.42
N TYR A 282 6.57 24.18 19.72
CA TYR A 282 6.48 23.35 20.93
C TYR A 282 5.07 22.87 21.25
N ILE A 283 4.45 22.10 20.32
CA ILE A 283 3.16 21.46 20.56
C ILE A 283 3.32 20.09 21.20
N THR A 284 2.37 19.73 22.03
CA THR A 284 2.21 18.38 22.58
C THR A 284 0.82 17.87 22.24
N ILE A 285 0.73 16.68 21.66
CA ILE A 285 -0.52 16.01 21.29
C ILE A 285 -0.64 14.73 22.10
N ALA A 286 -1.77 14.56 22.78
CA ALA A 286 -2.03 13.39 23.60
C ALA A 286 -3.48 12.89 23.42
N TYR A 287 -3.67 11.58 23.48
CA TYR A 287 -4.97 10.91 23.49
C TYR A 287 -5.17 10.21 24.84
N LYS A 288 -6.24 10.53 25.56
CA LYS A 288 -6.59 9.89 26.85
C LYS A 288 -5.37 9.78 27.81
N GLY A 289 -4.53 10.81 27.85
CA GLY A 289 -3.32 10.83 28.68
C GLY A 289 -2.06 10.22 28.04
N ASN A 290 -2.20 9.48 26.94
CA ASN A 290 -1.05 8.94 26.22
C ASN A 290 -0.47 10.02 25.27
N VAL A 291 0.76 10.45 25.51
CA VAL A 291 1.45 11.42 24.66
C VAL A 291 1.90 10.73 23.37
N VAL A 292 1.51 11.32 22.23
CA VAL A 292 1.90 10.85 20.90
C VAL A 292 2.99 11.75 20.30
N LEU A 293 2.87 13.07 20.47
CA LEU A 293 3.87 14.05 20.06
C LEU A 293 4.20 14.91 21.27
N LYS A 294 5.48 15.01 21.65
CA LYS A 294 5.95 15.78 22.81
C LYS A 294 6.81 16.95 22.38
N ASN A 295 6.42 18.17 22.79
CA ASN A 295 7.20 19.40 22.59
C ASN A 295 7.75 19.54 21.16
N LEU A 296 6.93 19.21 20.16
CA LEU A 296 7.35 19.26 18.77
C LEU A 296 7.55 20.69 18.32
N LYS A 297 8.76 20.99 17.85
CA LYS A 297 9.11 22.22 17.14
C LYS A 297 9.51 21.87 15.72
N TRP A 298 8.87 22.48 14.74
CA TRP A 298 9.17 22.20 13.33
C TRP A 298 8.81 23.39 12.46
N THR A 299 9.75 23.81 11.62
CA THR A 299 9.53 24.90 10.65
C THR A 299 9.83 24.37 9.26
N VAL A 300 8.86 24.51 8.36
CA VAL A 300 8.97 24.15 6.93
C VAL A 300 8.96 25.44 6.12
N ARG A 301 10.02 25.64 5.31
CA ARG A 301 10.12 26.77 4.41
C ARG A 301 9.62 26.45 3.02
N ARG A 302 9.36 27.46 2.23
CA ARG A 302 8.92 27.33 0.85
C ARG A 302 9.94 26.55 0.02
N GLY A 303 9.45 25.59 -0.76
CA GLY A 303 10.26 24.74 -1.63
C GLY A 303 11.07 23.66 -0.92
N GLU A 304 11.04 23.61 0.42
CA GLU A 304 11.71 22.51 1.13
C GLU A 304 10.97 21.19 0.91
N ARG A 305 11.76 20.13 0.90
CA ARG A 305 11.29 18.76 0.73
C ARG A 305 11.69 17.93 1.92
N TRP A 306 10.70 17.52 2.68
CA TRP A 306 10.86 16.84 3.95
C TRP A 306 10.45 15.38 3.88
N HIS A 307 11.31 14.50 4.36
CA HIS A 307 10.98 13.12 4.65
C HIS A 307 10.58 12.98 6.12
N LEU A 308 9.30 12.74 6.38
CA LEU A 308 8.78 12.46 7.72
C LEU A 308 8.99 10.98 8.04
N ARG A 309 9.97 10.69 8.90
CA ARG A 309 10.44 9.35 9.28
C ARG A 309 9.87 8.91 10.62
N GLY A 310 9.85 7.61 10.86
CA GLY A 310 9.45 6.99 12.13
C GLY A 310 8.73 5.67 11.90
N ASN A 311 8.75 4.81 12.92
CA ASN A 311 8.05 3.53 12.90
C ASN A 311 6.53 3.74 12.90
N ASN A 312 5.77 2.69 12.63
CA ASN A 312 4.32 2.76 12.75
C ASN A 312 3.91 3.04 14.21
N GLY A 313 2.91 3.91 14.38
CA GLY A 313 2.48 4.35 15.71
C GLY A 313 3.26 5.50 16.34
N THR A 314 4.31 6.03 15.71
CA THR A 314 5.09 7.17 16.25
C THR A 314 4.44 8.54 16.10
N GLY A 315 3.23 8.61 15.52
CA GLY A 315 2.48 9.86 15.39
C GLY A 315 2.62 10.57 14.05
N LYS A 316 3.15 9.92 13.00
CA LYS A 316 3.28 10.51 11.65
C LYS A 316 1.93 11.00 11.10
N SER A 317 0.93 10.13 11.03
CA SER A 317 -0.42 10.49 10.56
C SER A 317 -1.10 11.49 11.50
N THR A 318 -0.82 11.44 12.82
CA THR A 318 -1.26 12.46 13.77
C THR A 318 -0.67 13.83 13.44
N LEU A 319 0.62 13.91 13.13
CA LEU A 319 1.26 15.17 12.73
C LEU A 319 0.66 15.71 11.42
N LEU A 320 0.43 14.83 10.43
CA LEU A 320 -0.22 15.24 9.17
C LEU A 320 -1.64 15.74 9.42
N SER A 321 -2.45 15.04 10.22
CA SER A 321 -3.81 15.48 10.55
C SER A 321 -3.84 16.79 11.34
N VAL A 322 -2.80 17.08 12.12
CA VAL A 322 -2.61 18.41 12.72
C VAL A 322 -2.33 19.47 11.67
N ILE A 323 -1.52 19.18 10.66
CA ILE A 323 -1.20 20.12 9.57
C ILE A 323 -2.43 20.37 8.70
N THR A 324 -3.20 19.36 8.34
CA THR A 324 -4.41 19.44 7.50
C THR A 324 -5.64 19.96 8.25
N ALA A 325 -5.54 20.18 9.57
CA ALA A 325 -6.64 20.60 10.44
C ALA A 325 -7.76 19.56 10.61
N ASP A 326 -7.48 18.29 10.34
CA ASP A 326 -8.38 17.16 10.59
C ASP A 326 -8.39 16.75 12.07
N HIS A 327 -7.32 17.09 12.82
CA HIS A 327 -7.18 16.74 14.22
C HIS A 327 -7.86 17.75 15.14
N PRO A 328 -8.63 17.34 16.18
CA PRO A 328 -9.28 18.29 17.11
C PRO A 328 -8.32 19.26 17.80
N GLN A 329 -7.11 18.80 18.16
CA GLN A 329 -6.08 19.64 18.81
C GLN A 329 -5.27 20.50 17.82
N SER A 330 -5.62 20.53 16.54
CA SER A 330 -4.95 21.32 15.52
C SER A 330 -5.26 22.84 15.64
N TRP A 331 -6.34 23.19 16.34
CA TRP A 331 -6.76 24.56 16.58
C TRP A 331 -5.97 25.16 17.76
N ASN A 332 -4.68 25.37 17.54
CA ASN A 332 -3.73 25.85 18.52
C ASN A 332 -2.94 27.04 17.96
N SER A 333 -2.82 28.11 18.74
CA SER A 333 -2.12 29.34 18.32
C SER A 333 -0.62 29.15 18.07
N LYS A 334 -0.04 28.05 18.56
CA LYS A 334 1.36 27.65 18.33
C LYS A 334 1.59 27.00 16.95
N ILE A 335 0.51 26.77 16.19
CA ILE A 335 0.58 26.28 14.81
C ILE A 335 0.25 27.45 13.90
N ARG A 336 1.15 27.73 12.98
CA ARG A 336 0.98 28.77 11.96
C ARG A 336 1.09 28.14 10.58
N LEU A 337 0.24 28.60 9.68
CA LEU A 337 0.32 28.31 8.26
C LEU A 337 0.43 29.62 7.51
N PHE A 338 1.49 29.81 6.72
CA PHE A 338 1.81 31.08 6.04
C PHE A 338 1.87 32.29 6.99
N ASN A 339 2.54 32.13 8.13
CA ASN A 339 2.61 33.11 9.24
C ASN A 339 1.27 33.40 9.94
N GLU A 340 0.16 32.81 9.51
CA GLU A 340 -1.14 32.98 10.15
C GLU A 340 -1.35 31.92 11.24
N SER A 341 -1.61 32.39 12.46
CA SER A 341 -1.90 31.50 13.60
C SER A 341 -3.27 30.85 13.45
N ARG A 342 -3.36 29.56 13.79
CA ARG A 342 -4.61 28.80 13.82
C ARG A 342 -5.50 29.23 14.98
N LYS A 343 -6.27 30.28 14.76
CA LYS A 343 -7.29 30.77 15.70
C LYS A 343 -8.67 30.64 15.05
N VAL A 344 -9.64 30.23 15.84
CA VAL A 344 -11.05 30.23 15.43
C VAL A 344 -11.43 31.61 14.92
N GLY A 345 -12.05 31.68 13.76
CA GLY A 345 -12.46 32.95 13.10
C GLY A 345 -11.41 33.56 12.15
N ARG A 346 -10.15 33.11 12.14
CA ARG A 346 -9.13 33.56 11.18
C ARG A 346 -8.86 32.55 10.06
N GLN A 347 -8.71 31.31 10.42
CA GLN A 347 -8.57 30.21 9.47
C GLN A 347 -9.69 29.19 9.70
N ASN A 348 -10.02 28.42 8.69
CA ASN A 348 -10.93 27.31 8.75
C ASN A 348 -10.38 26.11 7.96
N TYR A 349 -10.97 24.94 8.14
CA TYR A 349 -10.61 23.72 7.46
C TYR A 349 -10.48 23.90 5.94
N PHE A 350 -11.44 24.58 5.31
CA PHE A 350 -11.49 24.76 3.86
C PHE A 350 -10.36 25.66 3.36
N SER A 351 -10.06 26.77 4.08
CA SER A 351 -8.96 27.68 3.69
C SER A 351 -7.59 26.99 3.78
N ILE A 352 -7.38 26.13 4.79
CA ILE A 352 -6.16 25.35 4.97
C ILE A 352 -6.03 24.31 3.85
N ASN A 353 -7.06 23.51 3.63
CA ASN A 353 -6.99 22.43 2.64
C ASN A 353 -7.09 22.89 1.19
N LYS A 354 -7.47 24.15 0.94
CA LYS A 354 -7.37 24.76 -0.40
C LYS A 354 -5.92 24.78 -0.92
N VAL A 355 -4.96 25.03 -0.05
CA VAL A 355 -3.53 25.17 -0.39
C VAL A 355 -2.71 23.89 -0.19
N ILE A 356 -3.31 22.84 0.38
CA ILE A 356 -2.67 21.55 0.62
C ILE A 356 -3.22 20.52 -0.36
N GLY A 357 -2.33 19.85 -1.11
CA GLY A 357 -2.64 18.61 -1.83
C GLY A 357 -2.28 17.41 -0.95
N HIS A 358 -3.17 16.44 -0.82
CA HIS A 358 -2.95 15.29 0.06
C HIS A 358 -3.34 13.99 -0.63
N ALA A 359 -2.40 13.04 -0.65
CA ALA A 359 -2.62 11.66 -1.07
C ALA A 359 -2.15 10.73 0.05
N SER A 360 -3.02 9.83 0.48
CA SER A 360 -2.75 8.89 1.58
C SER A 360 -3.56 7.61 1.44
N PRO A 361 -3.17 6.52 2.14
CA PRO A 361 -3.94 5.28 2.19
C PRO A 361 -5.35 5.47 2.76
N GLU A 362 -5.51 6.39 3.72
CA GLU A 362 -6.81 6.69 4.31
C GLU A 362 -7.77 7.28 3.27
N ILE A 363 -7.30 8.25 2.46
CA ILE A 363 -8.09 8.80 1.37
C ILE A 363 -8.45 7.71 0.37
N HIS A 364 -7.50 6.84 0.02
CA HIS A 364 -7.75 5.73 -0.90
C HIS A 364 -8.86 4.80 -0.40
N ALA A 365 -8.83 4.47 0.89
CA ALA A 365 -9.77 3.51 1.49
C ALA A 365 -11.23 4.01 1.52
N ILE A 366 -11.47 5.33 1.60
CA ILE A 366 -12.83 5.91 1.64
C ILE A 366 -13.26 6.50 0.30
N PHE A 367 -12.40 6.42 -0.71
CA PHE A 367 -12.71 7.09 -1.97
C PHE A 367 -13.90 6.43 -2.67
N PRO A 368 -14.86 7.21 -3.23
CA PRO A 368 -16.02 6.66 -3.91
C PRO A 368 -15.64 5.80 -5.13
N SER A 369 -16.02 4.53 -5.10
CA SER A 369 -15.70 3.55 -6.14
C SER A 369 -16.41 3.80 -7.48
N THR A 370 -17.51 4.57 -7.46
CA THR A 370 -18.40 4.82 -8.60
C THR A 370 -17.98 6.00 -9.48
N LEU A 371 -16.96 6.76 -9.08
CA LEU A 371 -16.46 7.87 -9.88
C LEU A 371 -15.55 7.37 -11.00
N THR A 372 -15.55 8.04 -12.15
CA THR A 372 -14.57 7.78 -13.21
C THR A 372 -13.20 8.35 -12.82
N ALA A 373 -12.13 7.96 -13.50
CA ALA A 373 -10.80 8.52 -13.29
C ALA A 373 -10.80 10.04 -13.49
N PHE A 374 -11.51 10.55 -14.51
CA PHE A 374 -11.68 11.98 -14.73
C PHE A 374 -12.37 12.65 -13.53
N GLN A 375 -13.49 12.10 -13.08
CA GLN A 375 -14.23 12.62 -11.93
C GLN A 375 -13.38 12.56 -10.67
N THR A 376 -12.63 11.47 -10.45
CA THR A 376 -11.70 11.30 -9.33
C THR A 376 -10.70 12.46 -9.26
N VAL A 377 -10.01 12.75 -10.36
CA VAL A 377 -9.06 13.86 -10.43
C VAL A 377 -9.76 15.20 -10.23
N SER A 378 -10.97 15.39 -10.79
CA SER A 378 -11.74 16.64 -10.67
C SER A 378 -12.12 16.99 -9.24
N THR A 379 -12.32 15.98 -8.36
CA THR A 379 -12.58 16.20 -6.93
C THR A 379 -11.43 16.93 -6.21
N GLY A 380 -10.25 16.99 -6.79
CA GLY A 380 -9.11 17.76 -6.27
C GLY A 380 -9.35 19.27 -6.22
N PHE A 381 -10.27 19.78 -7.03
CA PHE A 381 -10.70 21.19 -6.96
C PHE A 381 -11.73 21.46 -5.85
N THR A 382 -12.29 20.42 -5.25
CA THR A 382 -13.26 20.51 -4.16
C THR A 382 -12.56 20.26 -2.83
N VAL A 383 -12.82 21.05 -1.82
CA VAL A 383 -12.27 20.88 -0.47
C VAL A 383 -13.33 20.32 0.45
N GLY A 384 -12.97 19.31 1.23
CA GLY A 384 -13.85 18.68 2.23
C GLY A 384 -14.94 17.77 1.64
N SER A 385 -14.86 17.45 0.34
CA SER A 385 -15.81 16.55 -0.32
C SER A 385 -15.12 15.73 -1.40
N PHE A 386 -15.63 14.52 -1.65
CA PHE A 386 -15.26 13.69 -2.80
C PHE A 386 -16.26 13.80 -3.96
N LEU A 387 -17.14 14.81 -3.93
CA LEU A 387 -18.01 15.08 -5.05
C LEU A 387 -17.26 15.91 -6.10
N PRO A 388 -17.42 15.60 -7.39
CA PRO A 388 -16.91 16.44 -8.47
C PRO A 388 -17.47 17.85 -8.34
N PRO A 389 -16.71 18.91 -8.72
CA PRO A 389 -17.19 20.28 -8.63
C PRO A 389 -18.46 20.44 -9.47
N SER A 390 -19.53 20.94 -8.83
CA SER A 390 -20.75 21.28 -9.56
C SER A 390 -20.49 22.49 -10.47
N SER A 391 -21.30 22.61 -11.53
CA SER A 391 -21.19 23.69 -12.53
C SER A 391 -21.34 25.12 -11.96
N VAL A 392 -21.67 25.25 -10.67
CA VAL A 392 -22.04 26.53 -10.00
C VAL A 392 -21.00 27.07 -9.04
N SER A 393 -19.98 26.31 -8.65
CA SER A 393 -18.98 26.78 -7.69
C SER A 393 -17.84 27.57 -8.36
N HIS A 394 -18.11 28.81 -8.77
CA HIS A 394 -17.08 29.81 -9.05
C HIS A 394 -16.43 30.25 -7.73
N VAL A 395 -15.43 29.54 -7.28
CA VAL A 395 -14.57 30.09 -6.21
C VAL A 395 -13.65 31.10 -6.86
N ALA A 396 -13.82 32.37 -6.50
CA ALA A 396 -13.01 33.50 -7.02
C ALA A 396 -11.50 33.14 -6.94
N GLY A 397 -10.80 33.24 -8.07
CA GLY A 397 -9.37 32.93 -8.20
C GLY A 397 -9.05 31.51 -8.61
N MET A 398 -10.04 30.66 -8.94
CA MET A 398 -9.84 29.34 -9.54
C MET A 398 -9.86 29.42 -11.08
N LEU A 399 -9.23 28.40 -11.69
CA LEU A 399 -9.26 28.18 -13.14
C LEU A 399 -10.70 28.10 -13.66
N THR A 400 -10.91 28.55 -14.88
CA THR A 400 -12.16 28.33 -15.61
C THR A 400 -12.44 26.83 -15.76
N LYS A 401 -13.69 26.46 -16.01
CA LYS A 401 -14.08 25.07 -16.23
C LYS A 401 -13.29 24.42 -17.39
N GLU A 402 -13.04 25.19 -18.44
CA GLU A 402 -12.24 24.74 -19.59
C GLU A 402 -10.78 24.47 -19.20
N GLU A 403 -10.17 25.37 -18.44
CA GLU A 403 -8.81 25.21 -17.93
C GLU A 403 -8.69 24.03 -16.97
N GLN A 404 -9.68 23.83 -16.08
CA GLN A 404 -9.75 22.64 -15.21
C GLN A 404 -9.81 21.35 -16.03
N THR A 405 -10.73 21.28 -17.00
CA THR A 405 -10.87 20.11 -17.89
C THR A 405 -9.59 19.83 -18.65
N LYS A 406 -8.99 20.86 -19.26
CA LYS A 406 -7.71 20.73 -19.98
C LYS A 406 -6.59 20.22 -19.07
N ARG A 407 -6.52 20.69 -17.83
CA ARG A 407 -5.51 20.26 -16.84
C ARG A 407 -5.72 18.80 -16.44
N ILE A 408 -6.97 18.37 -16.20
CA ILE A 408 -7.30 16.99 -15.87
C ILE A 408 -6.87 16.05 -17.01
N HIS A 409 -7.28 16.37 -18.25
CA HIS A 409 -6.89 15.54 -19.39
C HIS A 409 -5.37 15.49 -19.57
N GLY A 410 -4.68 16.62 -19.44
CA GLY A 410 -3.22 16.65 -19.53
C GLY A 410 -2.51 15.78 -18.49
N LEU A 411 -3.06 15.68 -17.27
CA LEU A 411 -2.53 14.79 -16.25
C LEU A 411 -2.85 13.32 -16.56
N LEU A 412 -4.09 13.01 -16.94
CA LEU A 412 -4.50 11.66 -17.30
C LEU A 412 -3.69 11.12 -18.49
N ASP A 413 -3.46 11.95 -19.50
CA ASP A 413 -2.61 11.61 -20.67
C ASP A 413 -1.15 11.38 -20.25
N TYR A 414 -0.60 12.26 -19.40
CA TYR A 414 0.78 12.12 -18.90
C TYR A 414 1.00 10.81 -18.14
N PHE A 415 0.04 10.42 -17.31
CA PHE A 415 0.11 9.18 -16.53
C PHE A 415 -0.49 7.97 -17.26
N ASN A 416 -1.01 8.15 -18.47
CA ASN A 416 -1.62 7.10 -19.30
C ASN A 416 -2.78 6.38 -18.58
N VAL A 417 -3.69 7.14 -17.96
CA VAL A 417 -4.88 6.63 -17.29
C VAL A 417 -6.12 6.97 -18.11
N ASN A 418 -6.95 5.98 -18.43
CA ASN A 418 -8.17 6.19 -19.19
C ASN A 418 -9.20 7.00 -18.36
N PRO A 419 -9.65 8.19 -18.85
CA PRO A 419 -10.56 9.08 -18.13
C PRO A 419 -11.92 8.45 -17.77
N GLU A 420 -12.43 7.54 -18.60
CA GLU A 420 -13.78 6.98 -18.48
C GLU A 420 -13.86 5.73 -17.59
N THR A 421 -12.72 5.17 -17.20
CA THR A 421 -12.69 3.97 -16.35
C THR A 421 -13.14 4.30 -14.94
N LEU A 422 -14.06 3.50 -14.38
CA LEU A 422 -14.52 3.65 -13.00
C LEU A 422 -13.37 3.39 -12.02
N PHE A 423 -13.36 4.09 -10.91
CA PHE A 423 -12.32 3.92 -9.87
C PHE A 423 -12.26 2.47 -9.35
N SER A 424 -13.43 1.79 -9.24
CA SER A 424 -13.50 0.36 -8.90
C SER A 424 -12.79 -0.55 -9.91
N ASP A 425 -12.80 -0.17 -11.18
CA ASP A 425 -12.30 -1.00 -12.28
C ASP A 425 -10.82 -0.70 -12.61
N LEU A 426 -10.30 0.40 -12.05
CA LEU A 426 -8.88 0.73 -12.14
C LEU A 426 -8.04 -0.30 -11.37
N THR A 427 -6.85 -0.59 -11.88
CA THR A 427 -5.84 -1.33 -11.11
C THR A 427 -5.45 -0.55 -9.85
N LEU A 428 -4.93 -1.21 -8.82
CA LEU A 428 -4.42 -0.52 -7.61
C LEU A 428 -3.41 0.59 -7.97
N ASN A 429 -2.56 0.32 -8.96
CA ASN A 429 -1.61 1.29 -9.50
C ASN A 429 -2.32 2.55 -10.02
N ASP A 430 -3.34 2.37 -10.86
CA ASP A 430 -4.04 3.49 -11.51
C ASP A 430 -4.96 4.23 -10.55
N GLN A 431 -5.53 3.53 -9.55
CA GLN A 431 -6.25 4.17 -8.45
C GLN A 431 -5.35 5.14 -7.68
N LYS A 432 -4.14 4.72 -7.33
CA LYS A 432 -3.15 5.56 -6.65
C LYS A 432 -2.66 6.70 -7.52
N LEU A 433 -2.45 6.46 -8.82
CA LEU A 433 -2.15 7.53 -9.77
C LEU A 433 -3.28 8.57 -9.83
N ALA A 434 -4.53 8.13 -9.90
CA ALA A 434 -5.68 9.05 -9.90
C ALA A 434 -5.75 9.90 -8.62
N LEU A 435 -5.45 9.32 -7.45
CA LEU A 435 -5.40 10.05 -6.18
C LEU A 435 -4.19 10.98 -6.08
N PHE A 436 -3.04 10.61 -6.65
CA PHE A 436 -1.90 11.52 -6.78
C PHE A 436 -2.25 12.70 -7.70
N MET A 437 -2.83 12.45 -8.88
CA MET A 437 -3.30 13.51 -9.78
C MET A 437 -4.33 14.42 -9.11
N ARG A 438 -5.25 13.84 -8.34
CA ARG A 438 -6.21 14.60 -7.51
C ARG A 438 -5.51 15.55 -6.54
N ALA A 439 -4.43 15.12 -5.90
CA ALA A 439 -3.69 15.95 -4.94
C ALA A 439 -3.00 17.16 -5.62
N ILE A 440 -2.51 16.98 -6.86
CA ILE A 440 -1.73 18.01 -7.58
C ILE A 440 -2.56 18.88 -8.54
N VAL A 441 -3.77 18.44 -8.96
CA VAL A 441 -4.54 19.11 -10.02
C VAL A 441 -4.88 20.57 -9.71
N LYS A 442 -5.12 20.91 -8.46
CA LYS A 442 -5.39 22.26 -7.99
C LYS A 442 -4.15 23.15 -7.84
N ASN A 443 -2.95 22.61 -8.13
CA ASN A 443 -1.66 23.28 -7.96
C ASN A 443 -1.45 23.81 -6.52
N PRO A 444 -1.37 22.89 -5.54
CA PRO A 444 -1.26 23.27 -4.13
C PRO A 444 0.07 23.96 -3.81
N GLU A 445 0.17 24.67 -2.69
CA GLU A 445 1.43 25.24 -2.19
C GLU A 445 2.23 24.21 -1.38
N ILE A 446 1.51 23.25 -0.77
CA ILE A 446 2.07 22.14 0.00
C ILE A 446 1.52 20.82 -0.54
N LEU A 447 2.39 19.87 -0.83
CA LEU A 447 2.02 18.52 -1.22
C LEU A 447 2.41 17.53 -0.12
N ILE A 448 1.41 16.84 0.42
CA ILE A 448 1.58 15.79 1.42
C ILE A 448 1.38 14.43 0.72
N LEU A 449 2.42 13.61 0.76
CA LEU A 449 2.47 12.27 0.18
C LEU A 449 2.67 11.24 1.31
N ASP A 450 1.57 10.77 1.88
CA ASP A 450 1.61 9.75 2.94
C ASP A 450 1.51 8.36 2.31
N GLU A 451 2.62 7.63 2.22
CA GLU A 451 2.74 6.33 1.54
C GLU A 451 2.04 6.31 0.16
N ALA A 452 2.03 7.46 -0.50
CA ALA A 452 1.23 7.67 -1.70
C ALA A 452 1.64 6.77 -2.87
N PHE A 453 2.91 6.40 -2.96
CA PHE A 453 3.47 5.58 -4.03
C PHE A 453 3.59 4.10 -3.67
N SER A 454 3.30 3.73 -2.43
CA SER A 454 3.35 2.35 -1.98
C SER A 454 2.35 1.49 -2.77
N GLY A 455 2.83 0.39 -3.35
CA GLY A 455 2.00 -0.51 -4.18
C GLY A 455 1.81 -0.07 -5.64
N MET A 456 2.39 1.06 -6.06
CA MET A 456 2.50 1.39 -7.48
C MET A 456 3.58 0.55 -8.16
N ASN A 457 3.48 0.41 -9.48
CA ASN A 457 4.56 -0.16 -10.27
C ASN A 457 5.72 0.84 -10.42
N HIS A 458 6.90 0.33 -10.75
CA HIS A 458 8.12 1.14 -10.83
C HIS A 458 8.01 2.30 -11.83
N GLU A 459 7.35 2.10 -12.97
CA GLU A 459 7.10 3.15 -13.96
C GLU A 459 6.32 4.32 -13.40
N SER A 460 5.21 4.02 -12.73
CA SER A 460 4.36 5.03 -12.13
C SER A 460 5.07 5.79 -11.02
N ILE A 461 5.85 5.07 -10.18
CA ILE A 461 6.69 5.70 -9.15
C ILE A 461 7.69 6.66 -9.79
N PHE A 462 8.42 6.21 -10.82
CA PHE A 462 9.40 7.03 -11.51
C PHE A 462 8.75 8.31 -12.08
N ARG A 463 7.62 8.19 -12.79
CA ARG A 463 6.90 9.35 -13.35
C ARG A 463 6.38 10.30 -12.28
N CYS A 464 5.87 9.77 -11.17
CA CYS A 464 5.42 10.60 -10.04
C CYS A 464 6.61 11.36 -9.41
N LYS A 465 7.75 10.69 -9.19
CA LYS A 465 8.98 11.31 -8.64
C LYS A 465 9.48 12.41 -9.58
N GLN A 466 9.59 12.12 -10.89
CA GLN A 466 10.00 13.10 -11.88
C GLN A 466 9.04 14.30 -11.90
N PHE A 467 7.72 14.06 -11.88
CA PHE A 467 6.74 15.13 -11.79
C PHE A 467 6.95 16.01 -10.55
N VAL A 468 7.13 15.39 -9.38
CA VAL A 468 7.36 16.11 -8.11
C VAL A 468 8.68 16.88 -8.16
N ASP A 469 9.73 16.32 -8.77
CA ASP A 469 11.02 16.97 -8.92
C ASP A 469 10.94 18.23 -9.81
N ASP A 470 10.19 18.17 -10.90
CA ASP A 470 9.98 19.28 -11.83
C ASP A 470 9.01 20.35 -11.26
N TRP A 471 8.07 19.95 -10.40
CA TRP A 471 7.04 20.85 -9.85
C TRP A 471 7.63 21.92 -8.91
N GLY A 472 8.68 21.61 -8.15
CA GLY A 472 9.43 22.57 -7.35
C GLY A 472 8.72 23.15 -6.11
N GLY A 473 7.53 22.65 -5.75
CA GLY A 473 6.79 23.08 -4.56
C GLY A 473 7.30 22.45 -3.26
N THR A 474 6.66 22.81 -2.14
CA THR A 474 6.96 22.25 -0.81
C THR A 474 6.36 20.87 -0.67
N VAL A 475 7.16 19.89 -0.30
CA VAL A 475 6.76 18.48 -0.20
C VAL A 475 7.01 17.94 1.21
N ILE A 476 6.02 17.23 1.75
CA ILE A 476 6.17 16.40 2.95
C ILE A 476 5.83 14.97 2.52
N SER A 477 6.80 14.08 2.60
CA SER A 477 6.64 12.69 2.17
C SER A 477 6.85 11.73 3.32
N ILE A 478 5.99 10.72 3.41
CA ILE A 478 6.16 9.55 4.26
C ILE A 478 6.32 8.34 3.34
N GLY A 479 7.29 7.49 3.62
CA GLY A 479 7.51 6.22 2.96
C GLY A 479 8.48 5.36 3.75
N HIS A 480 8.42 4.05 3.54
CA HIS A 480 9.30 3.08 4.18
C HIS A 480 10.30 2.45 3.21
N VAL A 481 10.03 2.58 1.92
CA VAL A 481 10.88 2.10 0.83
C VAL A 481 11.49 3.31 0.12
N GLU A 482 12.80 3.39 0.05
CA GLU A 482 13.53 4.54 -0.49
C GLU A 482 13.14 4.86 -1.94
N ASP A 483 12.93 3.84 -2.75
CA ASP A 483 12.51 3.98 -4.14
C ASP A 483 11.10 4.60 -4.29
N GLU A 484 10.26 4.51 -3.26
CA GLU A 484 8.91 5.08 -3.25
C GLU A 484 8.86 6.53 -2.72
N ILE A 485 10.01 7.10 -2.31
CA ILE A 485 10.08 8.43 -1.73
C ILE A 485 10.63 9.41 -2.76
N PRO A 486 9.97 10.57 -3.03
CA PRO A 486 10.56 11.64 -3.83
C PRO A 486 11.86 12.14 -3.19
N ARG A 487 12.72 12.78 -3.98
CA ARG A 487 13.94 13.39 -3.45
C ARG A 487 13.59 14.40 -2.36
N CYS A 488 14.09 14.14 -1.15
CA CYS A 488 13.96 15.01 0.01
C CYS A 488 15.33 15.51 0.42
N SER A 489 15.44 16.80 0.73
CA SER A 489 16.68 17.41 1.22
C SER A 489 16.76 17.42 2.76
N LYS A 490 15.63 17.25 3.42
CA LYS A 490 15.51 17.32 4.89
C LYS A 490 14.70 16.16 5.42
N TYR A 491 14.94 15.82 6.68
CA TYR A 491 14.10 14.85 7.38
C TYR A 491 13.68 15.33 8.76
N ILE A 492 12.54 14.82 9.22
CA ILE A 492 12.12 14.86 10.61
C ILE A 492 11.75 13.42 11.02
N ARG A 493 12.34 12.93 12.09
CA ARG A 493 12.10 11.59 12.62
C ARG A 493 11.32 11.68 13.92
N LEU A 494 10.18 11.00 13.97
CA LEU A 494 9.36 10.85 15.15
C LEU A 494 9.70 9.52 15.84
N HIS A 495 9.95 9.57 17.14
CA HIS A 495 10.23 8.39 17.94
C HIS A 495 9.01 7.90 18.72
N GLY A 496 7.94 8.71 18.78
CA GLY A 496 6.70 8.41 19.48
C GLY A 496 6.79 8.58 21.02
N GLY A 497 5.62 8.66 21.66
CA GLY A 497 5.52 8.80 23.09
C GLY A 497 6.14 10.09 23.61
N GLU A 498 6.93 9.97 24.67
CA GLU A 498 7.59 11.11 25.31
C GLU A 498 8.94 11.52 24.68
N ASN A 499 9.37 10.85 23.62
CA ASN A 499 10.64 11.15 22.97
C ASN A 499 10.51 12.39 22.07
N LEU A 500 11.59 13.19 22.02
CA LEU A 500 11.65 14.36 21.15
C LEU A 500 11.90 13.94 19.70
N ALA A 501 11.37 14.74 18.77
CA ALA A 501 11.65 14.55 17.35
C ALA A 501 13.08 14.98 17.00
N GLU A 502 13.69 14.26 16.07
CA GLU A 502 15.01 14.54 15.50
C GLU A 502 14.82 15.17 14.11
N GLN A 503 15.62 16.18 13.78
CA GLN A 503 15.58 16.85 12.47
C GLN A 503 16.98 17.02 11.91
N GLY A 504 17.11 16.95 10.58
CA GLY A 504 18.40 17.11 9.91
C GLY A 504 18.25 17.20 8.39
N ASP A 505 19.38 17.37 7.73
CA ASP A 505 19.49 17.28 6.27
C ASP A 505 19.67 15.81 5.87
N VAL A 506 19.16 15.46 4.69
CA VAL A 506 19.37 14.13 4.08
C VAL A 506 20.70 14.20 3.34
N GLU A 507 21.64 13.33 3.69
CA GLU A 507 22.95 13.19 3.00
C GLU A 507 22.79 12.67 1.58
#